data_6989161ebf8e4a2d6fbcb4146328a4cb
#
_entry.id   6989161ebf8e4a2d6fbcb4146328a4cb
#
_cell.length_a   1.000
_cell.length_b   1.000
_cell.length_c   1.000
_cell.angle_alpha   90.00
_cell.angle_beta   90.00
_cell.angle_gamma   90.00
#
_symmetry.space_group_name_H-M   'P 1'
#
loop_
_entity.id
_entity.type
_entity.pdbx_description
1 polymer ?
#
loop_
_entity_poly.entity_id
_entity_poly.type
_entity_poly.pdbx_seq_one_letter_code
_entity_poly.pdbx_strand_id
1 'polypeptide(L)'
;YNATGESGIAALGRLTKRMNRDAAAVRERGADRIVVALHFGEEHAPVHSEAQQVAARAAVDAGADLVIGHHPHCIQDVEVYRGKHIFYSLGNTWFQNHVTPSFFDDKGRPQRIFRARQTRWNSRALLVGFDLKDCGVRIWETSCSGGRFRVLKETSAAEVNRSVSSPNSAVTWRWRRWWLLVKSNVFVDGHLIDFSVFSRSILEKLGFRRKLRD
;
A
#
# COMPACT_ATOMS: atom_id res chain seq x y z
N TYR A 1 2.43 -3.91 12.38
CA TYR A 1 3.35 -3.75 13.54
C TYR A 1 2.69 -4.42 14.73
N ASN A 2 3.23 -5.53 15.19
CA ASN A 2 2.66 -6.24 16.32
C ASN A 2 3.39 -5.82 17.59
N ALA A 3 2.89 -4.82 18.29
CA ALA A 3 3.49 -4.26 19.51
C ALA A 3 3.55 -5.25 20.69
N THR A 4 2.91 -6.42 20.59
CA THR A 4 2.79 -7.40 21.67
C THR A 4 3.71 -8.61 21.50
N GLY A 5 4.49 -8.72 20.44
CA GLY A 5 5.38 -9.86 20.19
C GLY A 5 4.68 -11.20 19.92
N GLU A 6 3.37 -11.19 19.70
CA GLU A 6 2.60 -12.40 19.43
C GLU A 6 2.74 -12.85 17.97
N SER A 7 2.59 -14.17 17.73
CA SER A 7 2.62 -14.72 16.37
C SER A 7 1.50 -14.12 15.51
N GLY A 8 1.76 -13.93 14.21
CA GLY A 8 0.78 -13.38 13.27
C GLY A 8 -0.55 -14.13 13.27
N ILE A 9 -0.56 -15.45 13.53
CA ILE A 9 -1.76 -16.29 13.61
C ILE A 9 -2.62 -15.90 14.83
N ALA A 10 -2.01 -15.68 16.00
CA ALA A 10 -2.75 -15.27 17.20
C ALA A 10 -3.33 -13.84 17.06
N ALA A 11 -2.57 -12.93 16.42
CA ALA A 11 -3.05 -11.59 16.11
C ALA A 11 -4.25 -11.62 15.15
N LEU A 12 -4.22 -12.48 14.14
CA LEU A 12 -5.30 -12.66 13.17
C LEU A 12 -6.57 -13.23 13.80
N GLY A 13 -6.46 -14.23 14.68
CA GLY A 13 -7.60 -14.79 15.43
C GLY A 13 -8.30 -13.75 16.31
N ARG A 14 -7.56 -12.85 16.94
CA ARG A 14 -8.14 -11.73 17.70
C ARG A 14 -8.79 -10.69 16.80
N LEU A 15 -8.19 -10.39 15.65
CA LEU A 15 -8.77 -9.49 14.67
C LEU A 15 -10.13 -9.99 14.18
N THR A 16 -10.25 -11.29 13.83
CA THR A 16 -11.51 -11.91 13.40
C THR A 16 -12.59 -11.84 14.48
N LYS A 17 -12.24 -12.18 15.74
CA LYS A 17 -13.19 -12.06 16.86
C LYS A 17 -13.66 -10.63 17.08
N ARG A 18 -12.76 -9.66 16.95
CA ARG A 18 -13.09 -8.24 17.08
C ARG A 18 -14.00 -7.79 15.93
N MET A 19 -13.69 -8.15 14.68
CA MET A 19 -14.53 -7.84 13.51
C MET A 19 -15.95 -8.37 13.68
N ASN A 20 -16.11 -9.63 14.09
CA ASN A 20 -17.43 -10.23 14.32
C ASN A 20 -18.23 -9.46 15.38
N ARG A 21 -17.60 -9.14 16.51
CA ARG A 21 -18.24 -8.37 17.57
C ARG A 21 -18.64 -6.97 17.11
N ASP A 22 -17.72 -6.28 16.44
CA ASP A 22 -17.94 -4.89 16.02
C ASP A 22 -19.00 -4.83 14.89
N ALA A 23 -19.00 -5.80 13.96
CA ALA A 23 -20.03 -5.92 12.92
C ALA A 23 -21.41 -6.20 13.52
N ALA A 24 -21.53 -7.12 14.49
CA ALA A 24 -22.78 -7.38 15.22
C ALA A 24 -23.28 -6.10 15.92
N ALA A 25 -22.41 -5.41 16.65
CA ALA A 25 -22.78 -4.21 17.38
C ALA A 25 -23.29 -3.07 16.48
N VAL A 26 -22.72 -2.89 15.26
CA VAL A 26 -23.24 -1.86 14.34
C VAL A 26 -24.56 -2.29 13.68
N ARG A 27 -24.77 -3.57 13.41
CA ARG A 27 -26.04 -4.11 12.94
C ARG A 27 -27.16 -3.92 13.98
N GLU A 28 -26.89 -4.22 15.25
CA GLU A 28 -27.82 -3.98 16.36
C GLU A 28 -28.23 -2.51 16.48
N ARG A 29 -27.35 -1.59 16.07
CA ARG A 29 -27.64 -0.14 16.02
C ARG A 29 -28.37 0.28 14.75
N GLY A 30 -28.79 -0.65 13.90
CA GLY A 30 -29.55 -0.39 12.69
C GLY A 30 -28.73 -0.05 11.45
N ALA A 31 -27.45 -0.42 11.39
CA ALA A 31 -26.67 -0.22 10.18
C ALA A 31 -27.13 -1.16 9.07
N ASP A 32 -27.58 -0.59 7.94
CA ASP A 32 -27.99 -1.35 6.76
C ASP A 32 -26.79 -1.84 5.94
N ARG A 33 -25.67 -1.17 6.01
CA ARG A 33 -24.45 -1.50 5.27
C ARG A 33 -23.21 -1.33 6.15
N ILE A 34 -22.25 -2.24 5.95
CA ILE A 34 -20.97 -2.21 6.67
C ILE A 34 -19.84 -2.12 5.65
N VAL A 35 -19.09 -1.03 5.72
CA VAL A 35 -17.83 -0.86 4.96
C VAL A 35 -16.66 -0.97 5.93
N VAL A 36 -15.77 -1.92 5.69
CA VAL A 36 -14.58 -2.13 6.52
C VAL A 36 -13.36 -1.51 5.83
N ALA A 37 -12.69 -0.57 6.51
CA ALA A 37 -11.44 0.00 6.08
C ALA A 37 -10.27 -0.66 6.81
N LEU A 38 -9.29 -1.20 6.07
CA LEU A 38 -8.10 -1.86 6.61
C LEU A 38 -6.84 -1.12 6.20
N HIS A 39 -5.96 -0.85 7.15
CA HIS A 39 -4.65 -0.27 6.90
C HIS A 39 -3.59 -1.34 7.11
N PHE A 40 -3.15 -2.00 6.04
CA PHE A 40 -2.39 -3.24 6.12
C PHE A 40 -1.59 -3.51 4.84
N GLY A 41 -0.70 -4.49 4.89
CA GLY A 41 0.11 -4.92 3.76
C GLY A 41 1.54 -4.39 3.82
N GLU A 42 2.24 -4.48 2.72
CA GLU A 42 3.61 -4.02 2.55
C GLU A 42 3.65 -2.80 1.63
N GLU A 43 4.40 -1.75 2.01
CA GLU A 43 4.54 -0.55 1.20
C GLU A 43 5.07 -0.86 -0.20
N HIS A 44 4.42 -0.30 -1.19
CA HIS A 44 4.75 -0.41 -2.61
C HIS A 44 4.67 -1.83 -3.20
N ALA A 45 4.11 -2.81 -2.47
CA ALA A 45 3.82 -4.14 -3.01
C ALA A 45 2.61 -4.06 -3.97
N PRO A 46 2.75 -4.44 -5.25
CA PRO A 46 1.66 -4.35 -6.23
C PRO A 46 0.63 -5.48 -6.08
N VAL A 47 0.96 -6.53 -5.33
CA VAL A 47 0.09 -7.70 -5.09
C VAL A 47 -0.11 -7.84 -3.59
N HIS A 48 -1.33 -8.16 -3.19
CA HIS A 48 -1.63 -8.41 -1.79
C HIS A 48 -0.92 -9.64 -1.24
N SER A 49 -0.68 -9.66 0.05
CA SER A 49 -0.13 -10.81 0.78
C SER A 49 -1.24 -11.75 1.24
N GLU A 50 -0.88 -13.00 1.55
CA GLU A 50 -1.81 -13.96 2.15
C GLU A 50 -2.43 -13.43 3.45
N ALA A 51 -1.66 -12.73 4.28
CA ALA A 51 -2.17 -12.11 5.50
C ALA A 51 -3.24 -11.04 5.23
N GLN A 52 -3.07 -10.24 4.17
CA GLN A 52 -4.10 -9.29 3.73
C GLN A 52 -5.36 -10.04 3.28
N GLN A 53 -5.21 -11.11 2.50
CA GLN A 53 -6.32 -11.91 2.00
C GLN A 53 -7.14 -12.51 3.15
N VAL A 54 -6.48 -13.16 4.11
CA VAL A 54 -7.16 -13.76 5.27
C VAL A 54 -7.89 -12.68 6.09
N ALA A 55 -7.26 -11.54 6.35
CA ALA A 55 -7.88 -10.45 7.11
C ALA A 55 -9.09 -9.84 6.38
N ALA A 56 -8.98 -9.61 5.08
CA ALA A 56 -10.05 -9.00 4.28
C ALA A 56 -11.24 -9.95 4.11
N ARG A 57 -11.00 -11.24 3.85
CA ARG A 57 -12.05 -12.24 3.78
C ARG A 57 -12.74 -12.42 5.14
N ALA A 58 -12.00 -12.39 6.26
CA ALA A 58 -12.59 -12.43 7.59
C ALA A 58 -13.52 -11.23 7.85
N ALA A 59 -13.24 -10.05 7.29
CA ALA A 59 -14.15 -8.92 7.38
C ALA A 59 -15.46 -9.17 6.62
N VAL A 60 -15.40 -9.76 5.43
CA VAL A 60 -16.60 -10.17 4.66
C VAL A 60 -17.38 -11.25 5.42
N ASP A 61 -16.69 -12.24 5.98
CA ASP A 61 -17.32 -13.31 6.76
C ASP A 61 -17.98 -12.76 8.04
N ALA A 62 -17.47 -11.68 8.59
CA ALA A 62 -18.08 -10.94 9.71
C ALA A 62 -19.29 -10.07 9.30
N GLY A 63 -19.61 -9.97 8.01
CA GLY A 63 -20.78 -9.25 7.50
C GLY A 63 -20.48 -7.92 6.83
N ALA A 64 -19.24 -7.66 6.44
CA ALA A 64 -18.92 -6.48 5.62
C ALA A 64 -19.53 -6.60 4.22
N ASP A 65 -20.12 -5.50 3.75
CA ASP A 65 -20.66 -5.36 2.39
C ASP A 65 -19.60 -4.90 1.39
N LEU A 66 -18.55 -4.24 1.89
CA LEU A 66 -17.39 -3.77 1.12
C LEU A 66 -16.16 -3.75 2.02
N VAL A 67 -15.01 -4.14 1.47
CA VAL A 67 -13.70 -4.00 2.15
C VAL A 67 -12.78 -3.12 1.31
N ILE A 68 -12.19 -2.10 1.95
CA ILE A 68 -11.22 -1.18 1.33
C ILE A 68 -9.92 -1.19 2.11
N GLY A 69 -8.82 -1.43 1.40
CA GLY A 69 -7.47 -1.49 1.94
C GLY A 69 -6.66 -0.23 1.61
N HIS A 70 -5.75 0.09 2.52
CA HIS A 70 -4.78 1.19 2.42
C HIS A 70 -3.42 0.74 2.96
N HIS A 71 -2.42 1.55 2.90
CA HIS A 71 -1.05 1.41 3.34
C HIS A 71 -0.04 1.09 2.23
N PRO A 72 -0.28 0.20 1.24
CA PRO A 72 0.73 -0.08 0.22
C PRO A 72 1.12 1.12 -0.65
N HIS A 73 0.37 2.22 -0.61
CA HIS A 73 0.63 3.43 -1.40
C HIS A 73 0.71 3.18 -2.92
N CYS A 74 0.14 2.10 -3.38
CA CYS A 74 -0.06 1.75 -4.80
C CYS A 74 -1.35 0.94 -4.93
N ILE A 75 -1.89 0.90 -6.13
CA ILE A 75 -3.06 0.06 -6.42
C ILE A 75 -2.65 -1.40 -6.30
N GLN A 76 -3.41 -2.18 -5.55
CA GLN A 76 -3.36 -3.64 -5.55
C GLN A 76 -4.60 -4.21 -6.25
N ASP A 77 -4.63 -5.50 -6.42
CA ASP A 77 -5.73 -6.22 -7.06
C ASP A 77 -7.05 -6.13 -6.28
N VAL A 78 -8.12 -6.48 -6.97
CA VAL A 78 -9.49 -6.47 -6.46
C VAL A 78 -10.02 -7.90 -6.48
N GLU A 79 -10.55 -8.36 -5.37
CA GLU A 79 -11.20 -9.67 -5.26
C GLU A 79 -12.72 -9.50 -5.13
N VAL A 80 -13.49 -10.45 -5.69
CA VAL A 80 -14.90 -10.64 -5.36
C VAL A 80 -15.01 -11.92 -4.55
N TYR A 81 -15.28 -11.77 -3.24
CA TYR A 81 -15.42 -12.89 -2.31
C TYR A 81 -16.85 -12.92 -1.77
N ARG A 82 -17.54 -14.04 -1.94
CA ARG A 82 -18.96 -14.21 -1.55
C ARG A 82 -19.86 -13.09 -2.08
N GLY A 83 -19.61 -12.64 -3.31
CA GLY A 83 -20.34 -11.54 -3.94
C GLY A 83 -20.04 -10.14 -3.40
N LYS A 84 -19.06 -9.98 -2.52
CA LYS A 84 -18.60 -8.69 -1.97
C LYS A 84 -17.24 -8.31 -2.54
N HIS A 85 -17.06 -7.03 -2.84
CA HIS A 85 -15.79 -6.51 -3.34
C HIS A 85 -14.79 -6.28 -2.21
N ILE A 86 -13.56 -6.72 -2.43
CA ILE A 86 -12.40 -6.47 -1.59
C ILE A 86 -11.37 -5.70 -2.44
N PHE A 87 -11.08 -4.47 -2.09
CA PHE A 87 -10.01 -3.68 -2.65
C PHE A 87 -8.81 -3.77 -1.71
N TYR A 88 -7.76 -4.51 -2.09
CA TYR A 88 -6.61 -4.70 -1.20
C TYR A 88 -5.80 -3.43 -0.98
N SER A 89 -5.70 -2.54 -1.97
CA SER A 89 -5.21 -1.19 -1.79
C SER A 89 -5.74 -0.27 -2.88
N LEU A 90 -6.30 0.86 -2.47
CA LEU A 90 -6.79 1.88 -3.39
C LEU A 90 -5.67 2.78 -3.97
N GLY A 91 -4.45 2.71 -3.43
CA GLY A 91 -3.37 3.62 -3.80
C GLY A 91 -3.50 5.02 -3.17
N ASN A 92 -2.86 6.02 -3.79
CA ASN A 92 -2.79 7.40 -3.28
C ASN A 92 -3.71 8.32 -4.06
N THR A 93 -4.93 8.56 -3.58
CA THR A 93 -5.88 9.47 -4.23
C THR A 93 -5.40 10.92 -4.17
N TRP A 94 -4.95 11.35 -3.00
CA TRP A 94 -4.34 12.66 -2.78
C TRP A 94 -3.15 12.51 -1.84
N PHE A 95 -1.95 12.73 -2.36
CA PHE A 95 -0.73 12.64 -1.57
C PHE A 95 0.26 13.69 -2.07
N GLN A 96 0.64 14.61 -1.21
CA GLN A 96 1.57 15.67 -1.57
C GLN A 96 3.02 15.19 -1.48
N ASN A 97 3.86 15.70 -2.39
CA ASN A 97 5.30 15.64 -2.16
C ASN A 97 5.61 16.48 -0.91
N HIS A 98 6.24 15.89 0.07
CA HIS A 98 6.59 16.61 1.28
C HIS A 98 8.07 16.42 1.64
N VAL A 99 8.55 17.36 2.40
CA VAL A 99 9.89 17.35 2.97
C VAL A 99 9.72 17.44 4.48
N THR A 100 10.15 16.40 5.18
CA THR A 100 10.00 16.33 6.64
C THR A 100 11.38 16.15 7.27
N PRO A 101 11.76 16.95 8.27
CA PRO A 101 12.94 16.68 9.08
C PRO A 101 12.73 15.36 9.84
N SER A 102 13.70 14.45 9.74
CA SER A 102 13.64 13.15 10.43
C SER A 102 14.32 13.19 11.79
N PHE A 103 15.35 14.06 11.90
CA PHE A 103 16.10 14.25 13.14
C PHE A 103 16.42 15.73 13.33
N PHE A 104 16.46 16.14 14.60
CA PHE A 104 16.91 17.45 15.02
C PHE A 104 18.13 17.28 15.93
N ASP A 105 19.10 18.20 15.85
CA ASP A 105 20.19 18.26 16.80
C ASP A 105 19.74 18.93 18.12
N ASP A 106 20.64 18.97 19.12
CA ASP A 106 20.38 19.56 20.44
C ASP A 106 20.02 21.06 20.38
N LYS A 107 20.25 21.71 19.23
CA LYS A 107 19.89 23.11 18.96
C LYS A 107 18.62 23.24 18.14
N GLY A 108 17.87 22.15 17.93
CA GLY A 108 16.63 22.14 17.14
C GLY A 108 16.85 22.27 15.62
N ARG A 109 18.06 22.05 15.08
CA ARG A 109 18.34 22.15 13.66
C ARG A 109 18.09 20.80 12.97
N PRO A 110 17.41 20.78 11.82
CA PRO A 110 17.15 19.54 11.09
C PRO A 110 18.44 18.92 10.56
N GLN A 111 18.76 17.69 10.98
CA GLN A 111 19.96 16.96 10.57
C GLN A 111 19.69 16.04 9.38
N ARG A 112 18.48 15.52 9.26
CA ARG A 112 18.09 14.66 8.15
C ARG A 112 16.76 15.14 7.59
N ILE A 113 16.70 15.24 6.28
CA ILE A 113 15.49 15.63 5.57
C ILE A 113 14.99 14.41 4.79
N PHE A 114 13.81 13.94 5.16
CA PHE A 114 13.09 12.96 4.36
C PHE A 114 12.30 13.66 3.27
N ARG A 115 12.48 13.23 2.02
CA ARG A 115 11.75 13.75 0.87
C ARG A 115 10.87 12.66 0.29
N ALA A 116 9.57 12.72 0.56
CA ALA A 116 8.60 11.87 -0.10
C ALA A 116 8.23 12.48 -1.45
N ARG A 117 8.50 11.75 -2.53
CA ARG A 117 8.11 12.15 -3.88
C ARG A 117 7.16 11.12 -4.47
N GLN A 118 6.06 11.60 -5.03
CA GLN A 118 5.19 10.79 -5.85
C GLN A 118 5.94 10.33 -7.10
N THR A 119 5.95 9.06 -7.35
CA THR A 119 6.43 8.47 -8.59
C THR A 119 5.23 8.26 -9.52
N ARG A 120 5.46 8.05 -10.81
CA ARG A 120 4.41 7.70 -11.77
C ARG A 120 3.55 6.50 -11.31
N TRP A 121 4.14 5.62 -10.51
CA TRP A 121 3.50 4.40 -10.02
C TRP A 121 2.56 4.66 -8.82
N ASN A 122 3.03 5.39 -7.83
CA ASN A 122 2.26 5.67 -6.62
C ASN A 122 1.48 7.01 -6.65
N SER A 123 1.44 7.66 -7.81
CA SER A 123 0.55 8.80 -8.08
C SER A 123 -0.81 8.39 -8.63
N ARG A 124 -1.05 7.08 -8.80
CA ARG A 124 -2.33 6.53 -9.26
C ARG A 124 -3.10 5.92 -8.10
N ALA A 125 -4.43 6.02 -8.18
CA ALA A 125 -5.33 5.43 -7.20
C ALA A 125 -6.63 4.96 -7.86
N LEU A 126 -7.42 4.23 -7.08
CA LEU A 126 -8.80 3.93 -7.39
C LEU A 126 -9.72 4.83 -6.56
N LEU A 127 -10.73 5.39 -7.20
CA LEU A 127 -11.89 5.95 -6.56
C LEU A 127 -13.03 4.93 -6.69
N VAL A 128 -13.68 4.60 -5.58
CA VAL A 128 -14.74 3.59 -5.54
C VAL A 128 -16.05 4.26 -5.13
N GLY A 129 -17.06 4.15 -5.98
CA GLY A 129 -18.44 4.45 -5.64
C GLY A 129 -19.12 3.17 -5.17
N PHE A 130 -19.80 3.24 -4.03
CA PHE A 130 -20.57 2.15 -3.47
C PHE A 130 -22.01 2.56 -3.30
N ASP A 131 -22.94 1.90 -3.99
CA ASP A 131 -24.35 2.16 -3.87
C ASP A 131 -24.91 1.46 -2.60
N LEU A 132 -25.49 2.24 -1.71
CA LEU A 132 -26.03 1.73 -0.44
C LEU A 132 -27.34 0.94 -0.62
N LYS A 133 -28.03 1.05 -1.77
CA LYS A 133 -29.29 0.33 -2.01
C LYS A 133 -29.04 -1.08 -2.48
N ASP A 134 -28.28 -1.23 -3.55
CA ASP A 134 -28.06 -2.52 -4.22
C ASP A 134 -26.66 -3.11 -4.03
N CYS A 135 -25.79 -2.40 -3.28
CA CYS A 135 -24.37 -2.76 -3.10
C CYS A 135 -23.58 -2.73 -4.41
N GLY A 136 -24.06 -1.99 -5.42
CA GLY A 136 -23.37 -1.81 -6.69
C GLY A 136 -22.05 -1.08 -6.50
N VAL A 137 -21.03 -1.51 -7.24
CA VAL A 137 -19.69 -0.91 -7.18
C VAL A 137 -19.30 -0.33 -8.53
N ARG A 138 -18.87 0.92 -8.53
CA ARG A 138 -18.26 1.60 -9.69
C ARG A 138 -16.83 1.99 -9.34
N ILE A 139 -15.93 1.86 -10.29
CA ILE A 139 -14.50 2.05 -10.07
C ILE A 139 -13.97 3.06 -11.09
N TRP A 140 -13.20 4.03 -10.65
CA TRP A 140 -12.48 4.95 -11.52
C TRP A 140 -11.00 4.92 -11.20
N GLU A 141 -10.17 4.88 -12.23
CA GLU A 141 -8.76 5.17 -12.08
C GLU A 141 -8.55 6.68 -11.98
N THR A 142 -7.72 7.08 -11.04
CA THR A 142 -7.39 8.47 -10.78
C THR A 142 -5.88 8.68 -10.75
N SER A 143 -5.44 9.91 -10.89
CA SER A 143 -4.06 10.29 -10.65
C SER A 143 -3.96 11.60 -9.91
N CYS A 144 -2.93 11.72 -9.06
CA CYS A 144 -2.56 12.98 -8.43
C CYS A 144 -1.09 13.27 -8.71
N SER A 145 -0.82 14.33 -9.45
CA SER A 145 0.54 14.73 -9.79
C SER A 145 0.65 16.25 -9.76
N GLY A 146 1.69 16.78 -9.12
CA GLY A 146 1.91 18.22 -8.99
C GLY A 146 0.74 18.95 -8.30
N GLY A 147 0.07 18.31 -7.33
CA GLY A 147 -1.10 18.85 -6.64
C GLY A 147 -2.38 18.89 -7.47
N ARG A 148 -2.39 18.25 -8.65
CA ARG A 148 -3.58 18.19 -9.52
C ARG A 148 -4.15 16.78 -9.48
N PHE A 149 -5.39 16.68 -8.99
CA PHE A 149 -6.19 15.46 -9.06
C PHE A 149 -6.91 15.36 -10.41
N ARG A 150 -6.94 14.17 -10.99
CA ARG A 150 -7.65 13.87 -12.23
C ARG A 150 -8.30 12.50 -12.16
N VAL A 151 -9.54 12.40 -12.59
CA VAL A 151 -10.17 11.13 -12.94
C VAL A 151 -9.72 10.78 -14.37
N LEU A 152 -9.14 9.61 -14.54
CA LEU A 152 -8.58 9.17 -15.82
C LEU A 152 -9.63 8.45 -16.66
N LYS A 153 -10.26 7.43 -16.09
CA LYS A 153 -11.29 6.62 -16.75
C LYS A 153 -12.10 5.83 -15.73
N GLU A 154 -13.30 5.45 -16.10
CA GLU A 154 -14.03 4.37 -15.45
C GLU A 154 -13.40 3.02 -15.82
N THR A 155 -13.36 2.06 -14.89
CA THR A 155 -12.68 0.78 -15.06
C THR A 155 -13.44 -0.33 -14.35
N SER A 156 -13.00 -1.57 -14.51
CA SER A 156 -13.56 -2.75 -13.83
C SER A 156 -12.50 -3.45 -12.98
N ALA A 157 -12.95 -4.28 -12.03
CA ALA A 157 -12.07 -5.12 -11.24
C ALA A 157 -11.15 -5.99 -12.11
N ALA A 158 -11.67 -6.53 -13.23
CA ALA A 158 -10.88 -7.33 -14.18
C ALA A 158 -9.78 -6.51 -14.87
N GLU A 159 -10.05 -5.26 -15.23
CA GLU A 159 -9.02 -4.38 -15.83
C GLU A 159 -7.98 -3.96 -14.80
N VAL A 160 -8.38 -3.65 -13.56
CA VAL A 160 -7.45 -3.38 -12.46
C VAL A 160 -6.53 -4.58 -12.27
N ASN A 161 -7.08 -5.80 -12.16
CA ASN A 161 -6.31 -7.01 -11.95
C ASN A 161 -5.32 -7.28 -13.08
N ARG A 162 -5.71 -7.08 -14.33
CA ARG A 162 -4.78 -7.17 -15.48
C ARG A 162 -3.64 -6.17 -15.39
N SER A 163 -3.91 -4.96 -14.92
CA SER A 163 -2.89 -3.91 -14.83
C SER A 163 -1.86 -4.18 -13.74
N VAL A 164 -2.27 -4.72 -12.59
CA VAL A 164 -1.38 -5.02 -11.46
C VAL A 164 -0.65 -6.35 -11.60
N SER A 165 -1.24 -7.33 -12.28
CA SER A 165 -0.64 -8.64 -12.55
C SER A 165 0.37 -8.62 -13.70
N SER A 166 0.64 -7.46 -14.30
CA SER A 166 1.63 -7.34 -15.36
C SER A 166 3.02 -7.79 -14.86
N PRO A 167 3.76 -8.63 -15.62
CA PRO A 167 5.10 -9.10 -15.26
C PRO A 167 6.06 -7.95 -14.90
N ASN A 168 5.90 -6.80 -15.56
CA ASN A 168 6.70 -5.61 -15.28
C ASN A 168 6.46 -5.01 -13.89
N SER A 169 5.27 -5.19 -13.30
CA SER A 169 4.97 -4.67 -11.95
C SER A 169 5.67 -5.49 -10.87
N ALA A 170 5.64 -6.82 -10.97
CA ALA A 170 6.27 -7.72 -10.01
C ALA A 170 7.80 -7.63 -10.04
N VAL A 171 8.40 -7.55 -11.24
CA VAL A 171 9.86 -7.40 -11.42
C VAL A 171 10.35 -6.07 -10.86
N THR A 172 9.69 -4.97 -11.19
CA THR A 172 10.06 -3.64 -10.68
C THR A 172 9.89 -3.53 -9.17
N TRP A 173 8.89 -4.19 -8.58
CA TRP A 173 8.71 -4.24 -7.14
C TRP A 173 9.82 -5.03 -6.44
N ARG A 174 10.19 -6.24 -6.93
CA ARG A 174 11.27 -7.04 -6.37
C ARG A 174 12.60 -6.27 -6.37
N TRP A 175 12.92 -5.58 -7.47
CA TRP A 175 14.10 -4.72 -7.57
C TRP A 175 14.05 -3.53 -6.61
N ARG A 176 12.88 -2.88 -6.44
CA ARG A 176 12.69 -1.78 -5.48
C ARG A 176 12.79 -2.25 -4.04
N ARG A 177 12.19 -3.40 -3.71
CA ARG A 177 12.33 -4.02 -2.38
C ARG A 177 13.79 -4.34 -2.07
N TRP A 178 14.50 -4.95 -2.99
CA TRP A 178 15.93 -5.21 -2.85
C TRP A 178 16.71 -3.92 -2.63
N TRP A 179 16.41 -2.87 -3.38
CA TRP A 179 17.03 -1.54 -3.25
C TRP A 179 16.73 -0.88 -1.89
N LEU A 180 15.49 -0.98 -1.40
CA LEU A 180 15.09 -0.47 -0.09
C LEU A 180 15.75 -1.27 1.06
N LEU A 181 15.82 -2.59 0.96
CA LEU A 181 16.51 -3.45 1.93
C LEU A 181 18.01 -3.16 1.95
N VAL A 182 18.63 -2.96 0.80
CA VAL A 182 20.03 -2.58 0.69
C VAL A 182 20.27 -1.19 1.29
N LYS A 183 19.35 -0.23 1.12
CA LYS A 183 19.44 1.10 1.74
C LYS A 183 19.15 1.12 3.25
N SER A 184 18.25 0.25 3.73
CA SER A 184 17.84 0.25 5.14
C SER A 184 18.80 -0.53 6.05
N ASN A 185 19.58 -1.46 5.52
CA ASN A 185 20.48 -2.32 6.31
C ASN A 185 21.89 -1.75 6.51
N VAL A 186 22.12 -0.48 6.26
CA VAL A 186 23.44 0.14 6.39
C VAL A 186 23.53 1.10 7.56
N PHE A 187 22.80 0.84 8.62
CA PHE A 187 23.11 1.39 9.94
C PHE A 187 23.82 0.32 10.79
N VAL A 188 25.14 0.23 10.63
CA VAL A 188 26.00 -0.49 11.56
C VAL A 188 26.81 0.56 12.32
N ASP A 189 26.64 0.58 13.64
CA ASP A 189 27.47 1.34 14.61
C ASP A 189 27.52 2.86 14.45
N GLY A 190 26.39 3.50 14.11
CA GLY A 190 26.33 4.97 14.16
C GLY A 190 27.05 5.70 13.01
N HIS A 191 27.63 5.00 12.07
CA HIS A 191 28.25 5.57 10.88
C HIS A 191 27.40 5.41 9.62
N LEU A 192 27.11 6.53 8.96
CA LEU A 192 26.47 6.56 7.65
C LEU A 192 27.48 6.09 6.59
N ILE A 193 27.34 4.85 6.13
CA ILE A 193 28.10 4.41 4.96
C ILE A 193 27.45 5.04 3.72
N ASP A 194 28.17 5.93 3.05
CA ASP A 194 27.74 6.59 1.82
C ASP A 194 27.68 5.57 0.68
N PHE A 195 26.46 5.11 0.37
CA PHE A 195 26.18 4.12 -0.68
C PHE A 195 26.42 4.64 -2.09
N SER A 196 26.61 5.93 -2.29
CA SER A 196 26.97 6.46 -3.60
C SER A 196 28.32 5.87 -4.09
N VAL A 197 29.22 5.61 -3.16
CA VAL A 197 30.53 5.00 -3.44
C VAL A 197 30.40 3.48 -3.65
N PHE A 198 29.56 2.80 -2.86
CA PHE A 198 29.39 1.34 -2.93
C PHE A 198 28.60 0.91 -4.16
N SER A 199 27.60 1.68 -4.59
CA SER A 199 26.80 1.37 -5.77
C SER A 199 27.60 1.43 -7.07
N ARG A 200 28.57 2.34 -7.20
CA ARG A 200 29.47 2.39 -8.36
C ARG A 200 30.36 1.16 -8.44
N SER A 201 31.02 0.80 -7.36
CA SER A 201 31.94 -0.35 -7.32
C SER A 201 31.25 -1.70 -7.57
N ILE A 202 30.03 -1.89 -7.03
CA ILE A 202 29.26 -3.13 -7.24
C ILE A 202 28.69 -3.19 -8.66
N LEU A 203 28.18 -2.09 -9.21
CA LEU A 203 27.66 -2.05 -10.58
C LEU A 203 28.76 -2.25 -11.62
N GLU A 204 29.97 -1.74 -11.37
CA GLU A 204 31.13 -1.99 -12.21
C GLU A 204 31.60 -3.43 -12.15
N LYS A 205 31.60 -4.09 -10.97
CA LYS A 205 31.92 -5.50 -10.81
C LYS A 205 30.88 -6.45 -11.40
N LEU A 206 29.62 -6.00 -11.50
CA LEU A 206 28.51 -6.75 -12.12
C LEU A 206 28.35 -6.46 -13.62
N GLY A 207 29.28 -5.70 -14.25
CA GLY A 207 29.32 -5.49 -15.69
C GLY A 207 28.28 -4.50 -16.24
N PHE A 208 27.55 -3.77 -15.38
CA PHE A 208 26.58 -2.78 -15.80
C PHE A 208 27.25 -1.43 -16.13
N ARG A 209 27.82 -1.32 -17.32
CA ARG A 209 28.24 0.00 -17.86
C ARG A 209 27.00 0.78 -18.32
N ARG A 210 26.53 1.72 -17.52
CA ARG A 210 25.56 2.72 -17.98
C ARG A 210 26.33 3.84 -18.71
N LYS A 211 26.13 3.96 -20.02
CA LYS A 211 26.49 5.20 -20.75
C LYS A 211 25.67 6.33 -20.15
N LEU A 212 26.29 7.18 -19.36
CA LEU A 212 25.75 8.49 -19.04
C LEU A 212 25.95 9.34 -20.31
N ARG A 213 24.89 9.79 -20.93
CA ARG A 213 24.93 10.90 -21.88
C ARG A 213 25.02 12.17 -21.06
N ASP A 214 25.97 12.98 -21.43
CA ASP A 214 26.21 14.35 -21.00
C ASP A 214 24.97 15.24 -21.20
#